data_1fc883d9ed6b28ae201a1bd04645013d
#
_entry.id   1fc883d9ed6b28ae201a1bd04645013d
#
_cell.length_a   1.000
_cell.length_b   1.000
_cell.length_c   1.000
_cell.angle_alpha   90.00
_cell.angle_beta   90.00
_cell.angle_gamma   90.00
#
_symmetry.space_group_name_H-M   'P 1'
#
loop_
_entity.id
_entity.type
_entity.pdbx_description
1 polymer ?
#
loop_
_entity_poly.entity_id
_entity_poly.type
_entity_poly.pdbx_seq_one_letter_code
_entity_poly.pdbx_strand_id
1 'polypeptide(L)'
;MKKSENNSLKTSKRLLLTFNFILLYFLGTVSLKADLINPSSSIKPKEVIQIQLKGLMKNDVFFKDSGIEQTWNFAHPENKKNTGPLPNFKQMIKGKSYQMLINHISHTITEVGSSDKWAQFEVIILDQEKIYHKFNWQVEKYTMDG
;
A
#
# COMPACT_ATOMS: atom_id res chain seq x y z
N MET A 1 8.91 68.17 4.73
CA MET A 1 7.99 67.22 4.09
C MET A 1 8.74 66.05 3.43
N LYS A 2 9.55 65.25 4.12
CA LYS A 2 10.29 64.10 3.54
C LYS A 2 10.29 62.85 4.41
N LYS A 3 9.31 62.69 5.31
CA LYS A 3 9.27 61.59 6.24
C LYS A 3 8.07 60.62 6.08
N SER A 4 7.18 60.88 5.12
CA SER A 4 5.94 60.11 4.92
C SER A 4 6.07 59.00 3.85
N GLU A 5 6.96 59.13 2.86
CA GLU A 5 7.02 58.18 1.74
C GLU A 5 7.76 56.87 2.09
N ASN A 6 8.71 56.89 3.03
CA ASN A 6 9.47 55.70 3.38
C ASN A 6 8.71 54.64 4.23
N ASN A 7 7.63 55.03 4.91
CA ASN A 7 6.85 54.11 5.70
C ASN A 7 5.81 53.34 4.85
N SER A 8 5.31 53.94 3.78
CA SER A 8 4.36 53.30 2.88
C SER A 8 5.02 52.17 2.09
N LEU A 9 6.25 52.37 1.58
CA LEU A 9 7.01 51.38 0.85
C LEU A 9 7.47 50.17 1.72
N LYS A 10 7.80 50.41 2.98
CA LYS A 10 8.15 49.35 3.95
C LYS A 10 6.95 48.48 4.33
N THR A 11 5.77 49.06 4.46
CA THR A 11 4.54 48.35 4.78
C THR A 11 4.07 47.48 3.62
N SER A 12 4.18 48.01 2.38
CA SER A 12 3.86 47.29 1.16
C SER A 12 4.77 46.06 0.96
N LYS A 13 6.08 46.21 1.18
CA LYS A 13 7.02 45.07 1.07
C LYS A 13 6.80 43.99 2.11
N ARG A 14 6.41 44.34 3.33
CA ARG A 14 6.07 43.40 4.37
C ARG A 14 4.74 42.66 4.09
N LEU A 15 3.77 43.35 3.54
CA LEU A 15 2.48 42.79 3.15
C LEU A 15 2.65 41.82 1.95
N LEU A 16 3.50 42.13 0.97
CA LEU A 16 3.81 41.23 -0.15
C LEU A 16 4.56 39.95 0.31
N LEU A 17 5.47 40.07 1.27
CA LEU A 17 6.21 38.92 1.83
C LEU A 17 5.30 37.98 2.62
N THR A 18 4.34 38.51 3.37
CA THR A 18 3.37 37.69 4.12
C THR A 18 2.37 37.02 3.17
N PHE A 19 1.96 37.66 2.09
CA PHE A 19 1.06 37.07 1.10
C PHE A 19 1.73 35.94 0.31
N ASN A 20 3.00 36.05 -0.06
CA ASN A 20 3.76 34.97 -0.68
C ASN A 20 3.98 33.78 0.27
N PHE A 21 4.16 34.00 1.57
CA PHE A 21 4.31 32.92 2.52
C PHE A 21 3.00 32.13 2.73
N ILE A 22 1.86 32.80 2.72
CA ILE A 22 0.53 32.17 2.81
C ILE A 22 0.21 31.38 1.54
N LEU A 23 0.59 31.90 0.34
CA LEU A 23 0.38 31.19 -0.91
C LEU A 23 1.26 29.92 -1.01
N LEU A 24 2.49 29.94 -0.48
CA LEU A 24 3.35 28.75 -0.40
C LEU A 24 2.81 27.69 0.56
N TYR A 25 2.12 28.09 1.62
CA TYR A 25 1.55 27.15 2.58
C TYR A 25 0.30 26.45 2.05
N PHE A 26 -0.44 27.07 1.12
CA PHE A 26 -1.63 26.48 0.51
C PHE A 26 -1.31 25.50 -0.64
N LEU A 27 -0.10 25.54 -1.22
CA LEU A 27 0.33 24.62 -2.26
C LEU A 27 0.88 23.29 -1.71
N GLY A 28 0.95 23.12 -0.38
CA GLY A 28 1.64 22.02 0.29
C GLY A 28 0.81 20.79 0.66
N THR A 29 -0.49 20.73 0.36
CA THR A 29 -1.32 19.58 0.74
C THR A 29 -2.11 18.98 -0.41
N VAL A 30 -1.44 18.69 -1.52
CA VAL A 30 -1.94 17.64 -2.40
C VAL A 30 -1.47 16.33 -1.75
N SER A 31 -2.29 15.78 -0.87
CA SER A 31 -2.15 14.40 -0.44
C SER A 31 -2.39 13.54 -1.68
N LEU A 32 -1.33 13.16 -2.36
CA LEU A 32 -1.36 12.09 -3.36
C LEU A 32 -1.74 10.82 -2.61
N LYS A 33 -3.05 10.56 -2.55
CA LYS A 33 -3.55 9.27 -2.11
C LYS A 33 -3.08 8.29 -3.17
N ALA A 34 -2.04 7.52 -2.87
CA ALA A 34 -1.60 6.46 -3.78
C ALA A 34 -2.74 5.45 -3.87
N ASP A 35 -3.30 5.30 -5.07
CA ASP A 35 -4.35 4.35 -5.32
C ASP A 35 -3.79 2.92 -5.25
N LEU A 36 -4.54 2.03 -4.60
CA LEU A 36 -4.22 0.62 -4.58
C LEU A 36 -4.35 0.04 -6.00
N ILE A 37 -3.47 -0.90 -6.32
CA ILE A 37 -3.54 -1.65 -7.59
C ILE A 37 -4.77 -2.53 -7.54
N ASN A 38 -5.58 -2.49 -8.60
CA ASN A 38 -6.77 -3.32 -8.74
C ASN A 38 -6.48 -4.61 -9.51
N PRO A 39 -7.15 -5.72 -9.17
CA PRO A 39 -7.07 -6.95 -9.95
C PRO A 39 -7.44 -6.73 -11.42
N SER A 40 -6.67 -7.37 -12.31
CA SER A 40 -6.92 -7.34 -13.75
C SER A 40 -6.49 -8.68 -14.35
N SER A 41 -7.20 -9.13 -15.38
CA SER A 41 -6.86 -10.37 -16.13
C SER A 41 -5.51 -10.30 -16.85
N SER A 42 -4.93 -9.11 -17.02
CA SER A 42 -3.61 -8.91 -17.60
C SER A 42 -2.46 -9.19 -16.63
N ILE A 43 -2.72 -9.20 -15.31
CA ILE A 43 -1.72 -9.43 -14.27
C ILE A 43 -1.48 -10.95 -14.16
N LYS A 44 -0.22 -11.36 -14.33
CA LYS A 44 0.16 -12.77 -14.23
C LYS A 44 0.09 -13.26 -12.77
N PRO A 45 -0.16 -14.57 -12.52
CA PRO A 45 -0.27 -15.12 -11.17
C PRO A 45 0.90 -14.75 -10.25
N LYS A 46 2.13 -14.87 -10.71
CA LYS A 46 3.32 -14.49 -9.94
C LYS A 46 3.35 -12.99 -9.60
N GLU A 47 2.89 -12.14 -10.51
CA GLU A 47 2.82 -10.69 -10.28
C GLU A 47 1.80 -10.34 -9.22
N VAL A 48 0.67 -11.08 -9.13
CA VAL A 48 -0.31 -10.93 -8.05
C VAL A 48 0.37 -11.11 -6.68
N ILE A 49 1.13 -12.20 -6.51
CA ILE A 49 1.83 -12.47 -5.26
C ILE A 49 2.89 -11.41 -4.98
N GLN A 50 3.62 -10.95 -6.00
CA GLN A 50 4.60 -9.88 -5.86
C GLN A 50 3.96 -8.57 -5.37
N ILE A 51 2.77 -8.22 -5.88
CA ILE A 51 2.02 -7.03 -5.44
C ILE A 51 1.62 -7.17 -3.98
N GLN A 52 1.06 -8.32 -3.59
CA GLN A 52 0.64 -8.59 -2.22
C GLN A 52 1.83 -8.56 -1.24
N LEU A 53 2.90 -9.29 -1.55
CA LEU A 53 4.08 -9.37 -0.68
C LEU A 53 4.84 -8.04 -0.59
N LYS A 54 4.97 -7.29 -1.69
CA LYS A 54 5.55 -5.94 -1.65
C LYS A 54 4.71 -4.97 -0.82
N GLY A 55 3.38 -5.10 -0.92
CA GLY A 55 2.46 -4.35 -0.07
C GLY A 55 2.70 -4.66 1.41
N LEU A 56 2.68 -5.93 1.80
CA LEU A 56 2.91 -6.36 3.17
C LEU A 56 4.31 -6.00 3.69
N MET A 57 5.35 -6.09 2.85
CA MET A 57 6.73 -5.69 3.18
C MET A 57 6.84 -4.18 3.48
N LYS A 58 5.95 -3.37 2.94
CA LYS A 58 5.90 -1.91 3.11
C LYS A 58 4.50 -1.49 3.57
N ASN A 59 4.03 -2.09 4.66
CA ASN A 59 2.61 -2.05 5.05
C ASN A 59 2.02 -0.66 5.20
N ASP A 60 2.77 0.29 5.76
CA ASP A 60 2.23 1.60 6.15
C ASP A 60 2.78 2.77 5.29
N VAL A 61 3.34 2.47 4.11
CA VAL A 61 4.03 3.49 3.28
C VAL A 61 3.08 4.55 2.72
N PHE A 62 1.88 4.16 2.31
CA PHE A 62 0.91 5.11 1.75
C PHE A 62 -0.05 5.65 2.81
N PHE A 63 -0.56 4.76 3.63
CA PHE A 63 -1.39 5.01 4.80
C PHE A 63 -1.34 3.77 5.69
N LYS A 64 -1.86 3.89 6.93
CA LYS A 64 -1.86 2.78 7.89
C LYS A 64 -2.59 1.56 7.32
N ASP A 65 -1.91 0.41 7.32
CA ASP A 65 -2.39 -0.88 6.80
C ASP A 65 -2.61 -0.91 5.27
N SER A 66 -2.02 0.01 4.51
CA SER A 66 -2.16 0.04 3.05
C SER A 66 -1.70 -1.25 2.36
N GLY A 67 -0.67 -1.91 2.89
CA GLY A 67 -0.19 -3.20 2.37
C GLY A 67 -1.17 -4.34 2.63
N ILE A 68 -1.80 -4.37 3.80
CA ILE A 68 -2.87 -5.33 4.11
C ILE A 68 -4.08 -5.09 3.21
N GLU A 69 -4.47 -3.84 2.99
CA GLU A 69 -5.56 -3.50 2.06
C GLU A 69 -5.24 -3.88 0.62
N GLN A 70 -4.00 -3.66 0.16
CA GLN A 70 -3.54 -4.11 -1.14
C GLN A 70 -3.65 -5.64 -1.28
N THR A 71 -3.27 -6.37 -0.25
CA THR A 71 -3.39 -7.83 -0.19
C THR A 71 -4.85 -8.28 -0.25
N TRP A 72 -5.72 -7.61 0.52
CA TRP A 72 -7.16 -7.84 0.51
C TRP A 72 -7.79 -7.60 -0.87
N ASN A 73 -7.33 -6.56 -1.57
CA ASN A 73 -7.85 -6.22 -2.88
C ASN A 73 -7.72 -7.40 -3.87
N PHE A 74 -6.62 -8.14 -3.78
CA PHE A 74 -6.32 -9.33 -4.60
C PHE A 74 -6.79 -10.65 -3.98
N ALA A 75 -7.41 -10.65 -2.81
CA ALA A 75 -7.90 -11.88 -2.20
C ALA A 75 -9.09 -12.45 -3.00
N HIS A 76 -9.06 -13.77 -3.22
CA HIS A 76 -10.13 -14.48 -3.91
C HIS A 76 -11.48 -14.28 -3.17
N PRO A 77 -12.62 -14.14 -3.88
CA PRO A 77 -13.93 -13.93 -3.25
C PRO A 77 -14.28 -14.95 -2.17
N GLU A 78 -13.94 -16.22 -2.35
CA GLU A 78 -14.16 -17.23 -1.32
C GLU A 78 -13.34 -16.98 -0.05
N ASN A 79 -12.08 -16.52 -0.20
CA ASN A 79 -11.27 -16.11 0.94
C ASN A 79 -11.90 -14.91 1.66
N LYS A 80 -12.45 -13.95 0.90
CA LYS A 80 -13.15 -12.79 1.47
C LYS A 80 -14.39 -13.20 2.27
N LYS A 81 -15.14 -14.20 1.78
CA LYS A 81 -16.29 -14.77 2.53
C LYS A 81 -15.84 -15.43 3.84
N ASN A 82 -14.77 -16.23 3.79
CA ASN A 82 -14.28 -17.00 4.94
C ASN A 82 -13.63 -16.12 6.00
N THR A 83 -12.89 -15.09 5.61
CA THR A 83 -12.18 -14.18 6.53
C THR A 83 -13.04 -13.02 7.01
N GLY A 84 -14.21 -12.80 6.39
CA GLY A 84 -15.10 -11.67 6.66
C GLY A 84 -14.61 -10.36 6.06
N PRO A 85 -15.21 -9.22 6.46
CA PRO A 85 -14.88 -7.92 5.90
C PRO A 85 -13.45 -7.50 6.21
N LEU A 86 -12.94 -6.49 5.49
CA LEU A 86 -11.57 -5.97 5.61
C LEU A 86 -11.08 -5.77 7.06
N PRO A 87 -11.88 -5.25 8.02
CA PRO A 87 -11.42 -5.15 9.42
C PRO A 87 -11.03 -6.50 10.03
N ASN A 88 -11.79 -7.56 9.75
CA ASN A 88 -11.49 -8.91 10.24
C ASN A 88 -10.23 -9.48 9.59
N PHE A 89 -10.07 -9.26 8.28
CA PHE A 89 -8.85 -9.62 7.56
C PHE A 89 -7.61 -8.90 8.13
N LYS A 90 -7.73 -7.59 8.44
CA LYS A 90 -6.66 -6.84 9.12
C LYS A 90 -6.28 -7.46 10.47
N GLN A 91 -7.27 -7.85 11.28
CA GLN A 91 -7.01 -8.52 12.56
C GLN A 91 -6.34 -9.88 12.36
N MET A 92 -6.79 -10.66 11.38
CA MET A 92 -6.19 -11.95 11.06
C MET A 92 -4.71 -11.82 10.67
N ILE A 93 -4.39 -10.90 9.75
CA ILE A 93 -3.00 -10.67 9.30
C ILE A 93 -2.11 -10.17 10.45
N LYS A 94 -2.64 -9.37 11.36
CA LYS A 94 -1.92 -8.88 12.56
C LYS A 94 -1.82 -9.95 13.67
N GLY A 95 -2.52 -11.05 13.53
CA GLY A 95 -2.49 -12.15 14.49
C GLY A 95 -1.22 -13.00 14.39
N LYS A 96 -0.96 -13.80 15.42
CA LYS A 96 0.26 -14.61 15.59
C LYS A 96 0.62 -15.48 14.38
N SER A 97 -0.38 -15.95 13.62
CA SER A 97 -0.18 -16.86 12.50
C SER A 97 0.35 -16.16 11.23
N TYR A 98 0.18 -14.83 11.11
CA TYR A 98 0.50 -14.08 9.89
C TYR A 98 1.27 -12.79 10.09
N GLN A 99 1.44 -12.32 11.34
CA GLN A 99 2.08 -11.03 11.63
C GLN A 99 3.51 -10.92 11.07
N MET A 100 4.22 -12.05 10.91
CA MET A 100 5.56 -12.09 10.33
C MET A 100 5.59 -11.68 8.84
N LEU A 101 4.44 -11.67 8.16
CA LEU A 101 4.33 -11.14 6.80
C LEU A 101 4.43 -9.62 6.75
N ILE A 102 4.04 -8.93 7.85
CA ILE A 102 4.02 -7.47 7.90
C ILE A 102 5.45 -6.95 8.09
N ASN A 103 5.86 -6.04 7.20
CA ASN A 103 7.18 -5.40 7.23
C ASN A 103 8.35 -6.41 7.19
N HIS A 104 8.15 -7.59 6.60
CA HIS A 104 9.24 -8.57 6.44
C HIS A 104 10.41 -7.99 5.64
N ILE A 105 11.60 -8.55 5.85
CA ILE A 105 12.87 -8.00 5.28
C ILE A 105 13.00 -8.37 3.80
N SER A 106 12.71 -9.64 3.46
CA SER A 106 12.84 -10.16 2.10
C SER A 106 11.94 -11.37 1.88
N HIS A 107 11.72 -11.72 0.61
CA HIS A 107 10.97 -12.91 0.26
C HIS A 107 11.47 -13.52 -1.04
N THR A 108 11.22 -14.84 -1.21
CA THR A 108 11.37 -15.57 -2.46
C THR A 108 10.03 -16.18 -2.85
N ILE A 109 9.78 -16.28 -4.15
CA ILE A 109 8.55 -16.83 -4.73
C ILE A 109 8.94 -17.88 -5.76
N THR A 110 8.61 -19.14 -5.47
CA THR A 110 8.88 -20.29 -6.35
C THR A 110 7.56 -20.92 -6.80
N GLU A 111 7.31 -20.96 -8.09
CA GLU A 111 6.16 -21.68 -8.62
C GLU A 111 6.38 -23.19 -8.44
N VAL A 112 5.40 -23.86 -7.86
CA VAL A 112 5.44 -25.31 -7.58
C VAL A 112 4.43 -26.12 -8.39
N GLY A 113 3.47 -25.44 -9.02
CA GLY A 113 2.50 -26.05 -9.90
C GLY A 113 1.58 -25.02 -10.52
N SER A 114 1.06 -25.30 -11.70
CA SER A 114 0.09 -24.44 -12.37
C SER A 114 -0.78 -25.17 -13.38
N SER A 115 -1.90 -24.57 -13.71
CA SER A 115 -2.80 -24.96 -14.79
C SER A 115 -3.35 -23.71 -15.48
N ASP A 116 -4.27 -23.86 -16.41
CA ASP A 116 -4.94 -22.73 -17.06
C ASP A 116 -5.80 -21.89 -16.10
N LYS A 117 -6.19 -22.46 -14.94
CA LYS A 117 -7.12 -21.84 -13.99
C LYS A 117 -6.47 -21.41 -12.69
N TRP A 118 -5.36 -22.01 -12.30
CA TRP A 118 -4.68 -21.73 -11.02
C TRP A 118 -3.16 -21.85 -11.15
N ALA A 119 -2.47 -21.19 -10.24
CA ALA A 119 -1.04 -21.36 -10.00
C ALA A 119 -0.76 -21.40 -8.50
N GLN A 120 0.15 -22.27 -8.08
CA GLN A 120 0.56 -22.48 -6.71
C GLN A 120 2.04 -22.14 -6.53
N PHE A 121 2.34 -21.46 -5.45
CA PHE A 121 3.68 -20.97 -5.15
C PHE A 121 4.07 -21.32 -3.73
N GLU A 122 5.34 -21.66 -3.56
CA GLU A 122 6.01 -21.63 -2.29
C GLU A 122 6.60 -20.23 -2.08
N VAL A 123 6.27 -19.61 -0.95
CA VAL A 123 6.78 -18.31 -0.54
C VAL A 123 7.59 -18.49 0.73
N ILE A 124 8.85 -18.06 0.72
CA ILE A 124 9.68 -18.00 1.90
C ILE A 124 9.92 -16.53 2.21
N ILE A 125 9.62 -16.10 3.43
CA ILE A 125 9.90 -14.75 3.91
C ILE A 125 10.97 -14.78 5.00
N LEU A 126 11.75 -13.71 5.11
CA LEU A 126 12.61 -13.42 6.24
C LEU A 126 11.95 -12.29 7.05
N ASP A 127 11.56 -12.58 8.29
CA ASP A 127 10.92 -11.59 9.14
C ASP A 127 11.89 -10.61 9.82
N GLN A 128 11.38 -9.67 10.62
CA GLN A 128 12.18 -8.69 11.34
C GLN A 128 13.10 -9.31 12.42
N GLU A 129 12.73 -10.49 12.92
CA GLU A 129 13.53 -11.26 13.88
C GLU A 129 14.59 -12.14 13.20
N LYS A 130 14.71 -12.05 11.86
CA LYS A 130 15.60 -12.85 11.01
C LYS A 130 15.27 -14.35 11.03
N ILE A 131 14.00 -14.68 11.19
CA ILE A 131 13.48 -16.04 11.10
C ILE A 131 12.85 -16.26 9.72
N TYR A 132 13.15 -17.40 9.12
CA TYR A 132 12.53 -17.80 7.85
C TYR A 132 11.19 -18.49 8.11
N HIS A 133 10.16 -18.04 7.37
CA HIS A 133 8.81 -18.63 7.39
C HIS A 133 8.41 -19.05 5.98
N LYS A 134 7.77 -20.20 5.88
CA LYS A 134 7.31 -20.78 4.62
C LYS A 134 5.79 -20.76 4.54
N PHE A 135 5.27 -20.30 3.40
CA PHE A 135 3.84 -20.25 3.11
C PHE A 135 3.55 -20.90 1.76
N ASN A 136 2.40 -21.55 1.64
CA ASN A 136 1.83 -21.94 0.36
C ASN A 136 0.85 -20.85 -0.09
N TRP A 137 1.02 -20.40 -1.32
CA TRP A 137 0.21 -19.33 -1.90
C TRP A 137 -0.44 -19.82 -3.19
N GLN A 138 -1.75 -19.65 -3.31
CA GLN A 138 -2.50 -20.05 -4.50
C GLN A 138 -3.18 -18.85 -5.11
N VAL A 139 -3.08 -18.72 -6.42
CA VAL A 139 -3.75 -17.72 -7.25
C VAL A 139 -4.66 -18.44 -8.22
N GLU A 140 -5.91 -18.04 -8.28
CA GLU A 140 -6.89 -18.59 -9.19
C GLU A 140 -7.45 -17.52 -10.11
N LYS A 141 -7.76 -17.89 -11.35
CA LYS A 141 -8.54 -17.04 -12.23
C LYS A 141 -9.98 -17.00 -11.73
N TYR A 142 -10.46 -15.83 -11.43
CA TYR A 142 -11.85 -15.58 -11.11
C TYR A 142 -12.50 -14.82 -12.26
N THR A 143 -13.49 -15.42 -12.89
CA THR A 143 -14.38 -14.75 -13.84
C THR A 143 -15.60 -14.29 -13.07
N MET A 144 -15.84 -12.99 -13.03
CA MET A 144 -17.13 -12.48 -12.60
C MET A 144 -18.12 -12.77 -13.73
N ASP A 145 -18.86 -13.85 -13.59
CA ASP A 145 -20.02 -14.10 -14.43
C ASP A 145 -21.04 -13.01 -14.07
N GLY A 146 -21.19 -12.04 -14.99
CA GLY A 146 -22.14 -10.96 -14.90
C GLY A 146 -23.56 -11.43 -15.20
#